data_9af9d5460b3c4cf253cbfc98fcab3d33
#
_entry.id   9af9d5460b3c4cf253cbfc98fcab3d33
#
_cell.length_a   1.000
_cell.length_b   1.000
_cell.length_c   1.000
_cell.angle_alpha   90.00
_cell.angle_beta   90.00
_cell.angle_gamma   90.00
#
_symmetry.space_group_name_H-M   'P 1'
#
loop_
_entity.id
_entity.type
_entity.pdbx_description
1 polymer ?
#
loop_
_entity_poly.entity_id
_entity_poly.type
_entity_poly.pdbx_seq_one_letter_code
_entity_poly.pdbx_strand_id
1 'polypeptide(L)'
;MLALSFAANAAAPPRMGEQVDGLTESQQTRFELGRIQFERNITVEEGLGPVFNQTSCASCHNAPVGGPGAQFVTRFGRIDKKGGFDPLADFGGSLFNAQSISEECADEIPALANITSPRITPGALGYGLLEAILDADLVANAAGQDASVRGVIRWTEAIELPGVARVGRFGWKAQLPTILSFSADASNQELGFTTRLLENENPPRGDADLLAECDMVADPEDTEDDAGVDFLDRVTDFQRFLAAPPQMPAAGMSGEAVFAAAGCSTCHTPQFVTSTDASLEESLRGKTIHPYGDFLLHDMGAAADGIADGPAGVREIRTPPLWGVRTRNPMWHDGRVLGGSFEDRIRVVIDLHGAALSQGQATSAAFDALSSSDQQALIAFLNSLGRAAFDGDGDGDVDLQDFYGINGLLACLGSGVPPGVACAVHDLDADGDVDLVDAEAFAMDYDGGWYDCDDNGTHDLVQIAGDPALDLDLDGELDACNDCPADIDGSGDVDTDDLLTILAQWGPCAGGCAGDIDGNFTVDIDDLLLLVGTWGLCE
;
A
#
# COMPACT_ATOMS: atom_id res chain seq x y z
N MET A 1 24.84 -35.94 -20.27
CA MET A 1 23.60 -35.53 -19.59
C MET A 1 24.02 -34.62 -18.46
N LEU A 2 24.12 -33.32 -18.70
CA LEU A 2 24.17 -32.33 -17.63
C LEU A 2 22.73 -32.14 -17.15
N ALA A 3 22.47 -32.42 -15.88
CA ALA A 3 21.25 -32.01 -15.25
C ALA A 3 21.36 -30.48 -15.07
N LEU A 4 20.62 -29.71 -15.85
CA LEU A 4 20.30 -28.31 -15.55
C LEU A 4 19.46 -28.34 -14.27
N SER A 5 20.04 -27.91 -13.18
CA SER A 5 19.25 -27.49 -12.00
C SER A 5 18.50 -26.24 -12.43
N PHE A 6 17.22 -26.37 -12.71
CA PHE A 6 16.33 -25.22 -12.67
C PHE A 6 16.34 -24.70 -11.22
N ALA A 7 16.97 -23.57 -11.01
CA ALA A 7 16.64 -22.77 -9.84
C ALA A 7 15.12 -22.51 -9.94
N ALA A 8 14.39 -22.84 -8.90
CA ALA A 8 12.98 -22.45 -8.85
C ALA A 8 12.96 -20.93 -9.01
N ASN A 9 12.34 -20.41 -10.08
CA ASN A 9 12.10 -18.99 -10.23
C ASN A 9 11.45 -18.51 -8.93
N ALA A 10 12.05 -17.54 -8.27
CA ALA A 10 11.42 -16.86 -7.17
C ALA A 10 10.20 -16.11 -7.76
N ALA A 11 9.01 -16.46 -7.30
CA ALA A 11 7.82 -15.68 -7.68
C ALA A 11 7.99 -14.23 -7.20
N ALA A 12 7.48 -13.29 -7.96
CA ALA A 12 7.44 -11.89 -7.55
C ALA A 12 6.72 -11.75 -6.20
N PRO A 13 7.15 -10.85 -5.32
CA PRO A 13 6.44 -10.62 -4.06
C PRO A 13 5.03 -10.08 -4.34
N PRO A 14 4.03 -10.43 -3.50
CA PRO A 14 2.67 -9.94 -3.67
C PRO A 14 2.62 -8.41 -3.79
N ARG A 15 1.80 -7.91 -4.70
CA ARG A 15 1.54 -6.48 -4.84
C ARG A 15 0.70 -5.94 -3.70
N MET A 16 0.64 -4.62 -3.59
CA MET A 16 -0.22 -3.97 -2.60
C MET A 16 -1.70 -4.28 -2.88
N GLY A 17 -2.40 -4.74 -1.86
CA GLY A 17 -3.82 -5.15 -1.96
C GLY A 17 -4.04 -6.64 -2.22
N GLU A 18 -3.00 -7.39 -2.51
CA GLU A 18 -3.05 -8.84 -2.67
C GLU A 18 -2.91 -9.59 -1.36
N GLN A 19 -3.16 -10.88 -1.40
CA GLN A 19 -3.00 -11.78 -0.26
C GLN A 19 -1.53 -12.16 -0.02
N VAL A 20 -1.17 -12.51 1.21
CA VAL A 20 0.15 -13.06 1.52
C VAL A 20 0.38 -14.40 0.83
N ASP A 21 1.62 -14.69 0.48
CA ASP A 21 2.01 -15.95 -0.12
C ASP A 21 1.79 -17.15 0.81
N GLY A 22 1.50 -18.30 0.19
CA GLY A 22 1.43 -19.58 0.90
C GLY A 22 0.12 -19.81 1.65
N LEU A 23 -0.96 -19.11 1.30
CA LEU A 23 -2.28 -19.40 1.82
C LEU A 23 -2.80 -20.74 1.28
N THR A 24 -3.47 -21.48 2.15
CA THR A 24 -4.29 -22.64 1.74
C THR A 24 -5.54 -22.17 1.01
N GLU A 25 -6.15 -23.01 0.17
CA GLU A 25 -7.40 -22.71 -0.54
C GLU A 25 -8.50 -22.19 0.40
N SER A 26 -8.63 -22.76 1.60
CA SER A 26 -9.57 -22.27 2.62
C SER A 26 -9.24 -20.87 3.12
N GLN A 27 -7.96 -20.53 3.26
CA GLN A 27 -7.54 -19.19 3.69
C GLN A 27 -7.72 -18.17 2.58
N GLN A 28 -7.45 -18.54 1.32
CA GLN A 28 -7.75 -17.71 0.16
C GLN A 28 -9.25 -17.37 0.09
N THR A 29 -10.10 -18.37 0.28
CA THR A 29 -11.56 -18.16 0.35
C THR A 29 -11.94 -17.20 1.47
N ARG A 30 -11.31 -17.32 2.66
CA ARG A 30 -11.56 -16.41 3.80
C ARG A 30 -11.10 -14.98 3.48
N PHE A 31 -9.96 -14.82 2.81
CA PHE A 31 -9.46 -13.53 2.35
C PHE A 31 -10.45 -12.85 1.39
N GLU A 32 -10.91 -13.55 0.36
CA GLU A 32 -11.85 -13.01 -0.63
C GLU A 32 -13.21 -12.67 -0.02
N LEU A 33 -13.78 -13.56 0.81
CA LEU A 33 -15.03 -13.26 1.51
C LEU A 33 -14.87 -12.08 2.48
N GLY A 34 -13.70 -11.97 3.11
CA GLY A 34 -13.36 -10.85 3.97
C GLY A 34 -13.23 -9.54 3.18
N ARG A 35 -12.61 -9.57 1.99
CA ARG A 35 -12.52 -8.43 1.08
C ARG A 35 -13.90 -7.92 0.68
N ILE A 36 -14.81 -8.81 0.31
CA ILE A 36 -16.20 -8.46 -0.02
C ILE A 36 -16.87 -7.72 1.14
N GLN A 37 -16.67 -8.17 2.38
CA GLN A 37 -17.24 -7.49 3.56
C GLN A 37 -16.54 -6.16 3.86
N PHE A 38 -15.25 -6.05 3.65
CA PHE A 38 -14.48 -4.83 3.84
C PHE A 38 -14.89 -3.72 2.84
N GLU A 39 -15.29 -4.12 1.63
CA GLU A 39 -15.78 -3.23 0.57
C GLU A 39 -17.29 -2.93 0.69
N ARG A 40 -18.05 -3.75 1.43
CA ARG A 40 -19.51 -3.62 1.54
C ARG A 40 -19.92 -2.30 2.16
N ASN A 41 -20.76 -1.54 1.48
CA ASN A 41 -21.44 -0.39 2.06
C ASN A 41 -22.58 -0.87 2.98
N ILE A 42 -22.51 -0.54 4.25
CA ILE A 42 -23.54 -0.82 5.24
C ILE A 42 -24.62 0.26 5.11
N THR A 43 -25.87 -0.15 5.14
CA THR A 43 -27.04 0.75 5.11
C THR A 43 -27.60 0.99 6.51
N VAL A 44 -28.45 2.01 6.65
CA VAL A 44 -29.14 2.29 7.94
C VAL A 44 -30.01 1.12 8.37
N GLU A 45 -30.65 0.41 7.43
CA GLU A 45 -31.46 -0.77 7.70
C GLU A 45 -30.63 -1.97 8.16
N GLU A 46 -29.33 -1.98 7.86
CA GLU A 46 -28.38 -3.00 8.29
C GLU A 46 -27.62 -2.61 9.58
N GLY A 47 -27.86 -1.41 10.13
CA GLY A 47 -27.24 -0.95 11.38
C GLY A 47 -26.15 0.12 11.22
N LEU A 48 -26.08 0.83 10.08
CA LEU A 48 -25.19 1.98 9.95
C LEU A 48 -25.66 3.12 10.87
N GLY A 49 -24.79 3.60 11.71
CA GLY A 49 -25.07 4.77 12.54
C GLY A 49 -25.53 4.42 13.96
N PRO A 50 -26.15 5.37 14.69
CA PRO A 50 -26.76 6.64 14.22
C PRO A 50 -25.79 7.73 13.79
N VAL A 51 -24.54 7.72 14.25
CA VAL A 51 -23.47 8.63 13.82
C VAL A 51 -22.30 7.83 13.26
N PHE A 52 -21.70 8.31 12.18
CA PHE A 52 -20.65 7.59 11.47
C PHE A 52 -19.73 8.54 10.69
N ASN A 53 -18.62 8.05 10.18
CA ASN A 53 -17.73 8.80 9.28
C ASN A 53 -17.83 8.32 7.84
N GLN A 54 -18.02 7.01 7.62
CA GLN A 54 -18.15 6.40 6.30
C GLN A 54 -19.10 5.19 6.34
N THR A 55 -19.43 4.62 5.18
CA THR A 55 -20.37 3.50 5.03
C THR A 55 -19.70 2.15 4.83
N SER A 56 -18.36 2.12 4.62
CA SER A 56 -17.56 0.90 4.47
C SER A 56 -16.12 1.14 4.91
N CYS A 57 -15.40 0.06 5.22
CA CYS A 57 -13.97 0.14 5.52
C CYS A 57 -13.18 0.64 4.30
N ALA A 58 -13.51 0.14 3.10
CA ALA A 58 -12.86 0.54 1.85
C ALA A 58 -13.11 2.00 1.46
N SER A 59 -14.15 2.66 1.98
CA SER A 59 -14.35 4.10 1.76
C SER A 59 -13.17 4.95 2.27
N CYS A 60 -12.49 4.48 3.33
CA CYS A 60 -11.29 5.10 3.87
C CYS A 60 -10.00 4.40 3.44
N HIS A 61 -10.03 3.08 3.29
CA HIS A 61 -8.87 2.23 2.99
C HIS A 61 -8.88 1.76 1.53
N ASN A 62 -8.53 2.62 0.57
CA ASN A 62 -8.79 2.43 -0.87
C ASN A 62 -7.60 2.63 -1.82
N ALA A 63 -6.40 2.77 -1.32
CA ALA A 63 -5.23 2.97 -2.18
C ALA A 63 -4.10 1.94 -1.89
N PRO A 64 -4.23 0.69 -2.35
CA PRO A 64 -5.43 -0.05 -2.82
C PRO A 64 -6.40 -0.40 -1.68
N VAL A 65 -7.40 -1.27 -1.93
CA VAL A 65 -8.31 -1.76 -0.86
C VAL A 65 -7.51 -2.38 0.28
N GLY A 66 -7.76 -1.93 1.52
CA GLY A 66 -6.96 -2.23 2.70
C GLY A 66 -5.71 -1.37 2.86
N GLY A 67 -5.36 -0.56 1.87
CA GLY A 67 -4.23 0.37 1.89
C GLY A 67 -4.52 1.67 2.65
N PRO A 68 -3.63 2.66 2.54
CA PRO A 68 -3.91 4.01 3.02
C PRO A 68 -5.00 4.69 2.19
N GLY A 69 -5.55 5.78 2.70
CA GLY A 69 -6.49 6.61 1.95
C GLY A 69 -6.32 8.09 2.28
N ALA A 70 -6.99 8.94 1.51
CA ALA A 70 -6.96 10.39 1.69
C ALA A 70 -8.12 10.92 2.56
N GLN A 71 -8.89 10.04 3.18
CA GLN A 71 -9.98 10.42 4.09
C GLN A 71 -9.43 10.80 5.46
N PHE A 72 -10.14 11.73 6.09
CA PHE A 72 -9.77 12.24 7.41
C PHE A 72 -10.91 12.01 8.38
N VAL A 73 -10.55 11.67 9.62
CA VAL A 73 -11.43 11.81 10.77
C VAL A 73 -10.97 12.97 11.62
N THR A 74 -11.89 13.61 12.34
CA THR A 74 -11.57 14.74 13.22
C THR A 74 -11.56 14.27 14.67
N ARG A 75 -10.45 14.50 15.37
CA ARG A 75 -10.38 14.36 16.83
C ARG A 75 -10.50 15.73 17.49
N PHE A 76 -11.16 15.79 18.64
CA PHE A 76 -11.32 17.01 19.41
C PHE A 76 -11.10 16.77 20.90
N GLY A 77 -10.97 17.85 21.65
CA GLY A 77 -10.86 17.82 23.10
C GLY A 77 -10.62 19.18 23.69
N ARG A 78 -10.27 19.21 24.95
CA ARG A 78 -9.94 20.43 25.67
C ARG A 78 -8.61 20.31 26.38
N ILE A 79 -7.73 21.28 26.15
CA ILE A 79 -6.51 21.47 26.95
C ILE A 79 -6.81 22.50 28.04
N ASP A 80 -6.64 22.11 29.30
CA ASP A 80 -6.82 22.98 30.44
C ASP A 80 -5.63 23.96 30.62
N LYS A 81 -5.78 24.91 31.55
CA LYS A 81 -4.72 25.93 31.84
C LYS A 81 -3.42 25.35 32.38
N LYS A 82 -3.41 24.07 32.79
CA LYS A 82 -2.23 23.36 33.30
C LYS A 82 -1.61 22.43 32.24
N GLY A 83 -2.21 22.36 31.05
CA GLY A 83 -1.79 21.48 29.96
C GLY A 83 -2.39 20.07 30.03
N GLY A 84 -3.35 19.82 30.93
CA GLY A 84 -4.08 18.57 31.00
C GLY A 84 -5.07 18.44 29.83
N PHE A 85 -5.12 17.26 29.19
CA PHE A 85 -6.07 16.96 28.13
C PHE A 85 -7.33 16.31 28.69
N ASP A 86 -8.47 16.80 28.27
CA ASP A 86 -9.80 16.28 28.56
C ASP A 86 -10.46 15.88 27.21
N PRO A 87 -10.76 14.60 26.97
CA PRO A 87 -11.37 14.13 25.72
C PRO A 87 -12.82 14.60 25.55
N LEU A 88 -13.44 15.19 26.56
CA LEU A 88 -14.85 15.57 26.58
C LEU A 88 -15.78 14.35 26.36
N ALA A 89 -15.47 13.24 27.05
CA ALA A 89 -16.21 11.98 26.90
C ALA A 89 -17.72 12.12 27.18
N ASP A 90 -18.10 12.96 28.15
CA ASP A 90 -19.51 13.26 28.46
C ASP A 90 -20.25 13.96 27.29
N PHE A 91 -19.55 14.36 26.25
CA PHE A 91 -20.05 14.99 25.03
C PHE A 91 -19.71 14.17 23.76
N GLY A 92 -19.54 12.86 23.88
CA GLY A 92 -19.21 11.99 22.75
C GLY A 92 -17.75 12.03 22.27
N GLY A 93 -16.85 12.76 22.98
CA GLY A 93 -15.47 12.94 22.52
C GLY A 93 -14.57 11.73 22.76
N SER A 94 -13.44 11.63 22.10
CA SER A 94 -12.71 12.61 21.27
C SER A 94 -12.88 12.46 19.75
N LEU A 95 -13.62 11.48 19.23
CA LEU A 95 -13.92 11.38 17.81
C LEU A 95 -15.19 12.16 17.47
N PHE A 96 -15.12 12.93 16.40
CA PHE A 96 -16.27 13.57 15.79
C PHE A 96 -16.75 12.73 14.61
N ASN A 97 -17.99 12.30 14.64
CA ASN A 97 -18.64 11.60 13.56
C ASN A 97 -19.30 12.62 12.62
N ALA A 98 -18.77 12.74 11.42
CA ALA A 98 -19.15 13.82 10.50
C ALA A 98 -20.48 13.58 9.77
N GLN A 99 -21.03 12.38 9.87
CA GLN A 99 -22.28 11.97 9.23
C GLN A 99 -23.23 11.37 10.27
N SER A 100 -24.51 11.36 9.94
CA SER A 100 -25.57 10.79 10.78
C SER A 100 -26.73 10.30 9.90
N ILE A 101 -27.59 9.43 10.46
CA ILE A 101 -28.76 8.91 9.77
C ILE A 101 -29.84 9.97 9.54
N SER A 102 -29.87 11.03 10.36
CA SER A 102 -30.75 12.19 10.21
C SER A 102 -30.10 13.45 10.81
N GLU A 103 -30.65 14.64 10.48
CA GLU A 103 -30.14 15.91 11.00
C GLU A 103 -30.32 16.01 12.53
N GLU A 104 -31.37 15.43 13.08
CA GLU A 104 -31.66 15.42 14.53
C GLU A 104 -30.60 14.59 15.29
N CYS A 105 -30.11 13.52 14.68
CA CYS A 105 -29.14 12.60 15.26
C CYS A 105 -27.67 13.05 15.02
N ALA A 106 -27.43 14.17 14.35
CA ALA A 106 -26.11 14.63 14.01
C ALA A 106 -25.22 14.87 15.25
N ASP A 107 -23.96 14.43 15.15
CA ASP A 107 -22.95 14.74 16.16
C ASP A 107 -22.48 16.20 16.07
N GLU A 108 -21.92 16.73 17.14
CA GLU A 108 -21.41 18.10 17.20
C GLU A 108 -20.14 18.19 18.04
N ILE A 109 -19.18 18.96 17.57
CA ILE A 109 -18.03 19.32 18.41
C ILE A 109 -18.49 20.34 19.47
N PRO A 110 -18.41 19.99 20.77
CA PRO A 110 -18.93 20.84 21.81
C PRO A 110 -18.17 22.17 21.92
N ALA A 111 -18.86 23.28 22.24
CA ALA A 111 -18.24 24.59 22.39
C ALA A 111 -17.15 24.67 23.49
N LEU A 112 -17.03 23.65 24.33
CA LEU A 112 -15.98 23.50 25.34
C LEU A 112 -14.66 23.02 24.73
N ALA A 113 -14.67 22.40 23.53
CA ALA A 113 -13.48 21.99 22.82
C ALA A 113 -12.65 23.22 22.42
N ASN A 114 -11.35 23.15 22.65
CA ASN A 114 -10.42 24.23 22.27
C ASN A 114 -9.24 23.69 21.44
N ILE A 115 -9.26 22.40 21.11
CA ILE A 115 -8.34 21.77 20.19
C ILE A 115 -9.09 20.79 19.30
N THR A 116 -8.76 20.80 18.03
CA THR A 116 -9.19 19.83 17.04
C THR A 116 -7.99 19.44 16.18
N SER A 117 -7.93 18.19 15.75
CA SER A 117 -6.91 17.71 14.81
C SER A 117 -7.49 16.69 13.85
N PRO A 118 -7.25 16.82 12.54
CA PRO A 118 -7.53 15.75 11.61
C PRO A 118 -6.56 14.58 11.85
N ARG A 119 -6.98 13.37 11.51
CA ARG A 119 -6.13 12.18 11.38
C ARG A 119 -6.43 11.51 10.06
N ILE A 120 -5.37 11.21 9.31
CA ILE A 120 -5.49 10.52 8.04
C ILE A 120 -5.60 9.01 8.26
N THR A 121 -6.27 8.34 7.33
CA THR A 121 -6.39 6.88 7.31
C THR A 121 -5.03 6.21 7.15
N PRO A 122 -4.55 5.39 8.12
CA PRO A 122 -3.38 4.54 7.96
C PRO A 122 -3.73 3.33 7.08
N GLY A 123 -2.74 2.71 6.42
CA GLY A 123 -2.97 1.45 5.73
C GLY A 123 -3.02 0.26 6.68
N ALA A 124 -3.82 -0.75 6.33
CA ALA A 124 -3.90 -2.05 7.02
C ALA A 124 -2.99 -3.13 6.36
N LEU A 125 -2.23 -2.76 5.33
CA LEU A 125 -1.33 -3.65 4.61
C LEU A 125 -0.33 -4.32 5.56
N GLY A 126 -0.27 -5.66 5.50
CA GLY A 126 0.64 -6.45 6.32
C GLY A 126 0.27 -6.53 7.82
N TYR A 127 -0.94 -6.16 8.22
CA TYR A 127 -1.35 -6.17 9.62
C TYR A 127 -1.20 -7.56 10.28
N GLY A 128 -1.50 -8.66 9.56
CA GLY A 128 -1.29 -10.00 10.10
C GLY A 128 0.17 -10.28 10.44
N LEU A 129 1.10 -9.83 9.63
CA LEU A 129 2.54 -9.94 9.90
C LEU A 129 2.95 -9.05 11.10
N LEU A 130 2.39 -7.85 11.23
CA LEU A 130 2.64 -6.97 12.38
C LEU A 130 2.08 -7.54 13.68
N GLU A 131 0.87 -8.10 13.66
CA GLU A 131 0.26 -8.76 14.82
C GLU A 131 1.09 -9.96 15.28
N ALA A 132 1.71 -10.67 14.34
CA ALA A 132 2.55 -11.84 14.60
C ALA A 132 3.93 -11.52 15.21
N ILE A 133 4.35 -10.26 15.31
CA ILE A 133 5.55 -9.86 16.06
C ILE A 133 5.29 -10.10 17.56
N LEU A 134 6.23 -10.76 18.25
CA LEU A 134 6.10 -10.98 19.69
C LEU A 134 6.19 -9.65 20.46
N ASP A 135 5.36 -9.49 21.49
CA ASP A 135 5.44 -8.34 22.41
C ASP A 135 6.84 -8.22 23.04
N ALA A 136 7.49 -9.36 23.32
CA ALA A 136 8.85 -9.39 23.85
C ALA A 136 9.88 -8.75 22.91
N ASP A 137 9.71 -8.88 21.59
CA ASP A 137 10.64 -8.31 20.62
C ASP A 137 10.47 -6.78 20.54
N LEU A 138 9.24 -6.27 20.61
CA LEU A 138 8.96 -4.84 20.71
C LEU A 138 9.53 -4.24 22.01
N VAL A 139 9.41 -4.97 23.13
CA VAL A 139 10.00 -4.58 24.43
C VAL A 139 11.53 -4.57 24.35
N ALA A 140 12.13 -5.59 23.74
CA ALA A 140 13.58 -5.68 23.56
C ALA A 140 14.10 -4.55 22.65
N ASN A 141 13.37 -4.25 21.57
CA ASN A 141 13.68 -3.14 20.67
C ASN A 141 13.67 -1.80 21.41
N ALA A 142 12.61 -1.49 22.17
CA ALA A 142 12.54 -0.29 23.00
C ALA A 142 13.70 -0.20 24.01
N ALA A 143 14.05 -1.31 24.66
CA ALA A 143 15.14 -1.35 25.62
C ALA A 143 16.52 -1.10 24.96
N GLY A 144 16.67 -1.45 23.68
CA GLY A 144 17.91 -1.22 22.90
C GLY A 144 18.10 0.22 22.42
N GLN A 145 17.06 1.03 22.40
CA GLN A 145 17.14 2.43 21.97
C GLN A 145 17.84 3.31 23.00
N ASP A 146 18.55 4.36 22.51
CA ASP A 146 19.14 5.38 23.41
C ASP A 146 18.05 6.07 24.24
N ALA A 147 18.35 6.36 25.50
CA ALA A 147 17.39 6.92 26.44
C ALA A 147 16.79 8.28 25.99
N SER A 148 17.51 9.05 25.17
CA SER A 148 17.07 10.37 24.68
C SER A 148 15.99 10.29 23.60
N VAL A 149 15.92 9.15 22.89
CA VAL A 149 14.99 8.92 21.76
C VAL A 149 14.15 7.66 21.94
N ARG A 150 14.24 7.03 23.12
CA ARG A 150 13.52 5.79 23.40
C ARG A 150 12.03 6.00 23.30
N GLY A 151 11.40 5.16 22.48
CA GLY A 151 9.95 5.10 22.37
C GLY A 151 9.28 4.53 23.61
N VAL A 152 8.07 4.95 23.87
CA VAL A 152 7.23 4.49 24.99
C VAL A 152 6.35 3.34 24.52
N ILE A 153 6.39 2.22 25.26
CA ILE A 153 5.49 1.09 25.04
C ILE A 153 4.13 1.45 25.63
N ARG A 154 3.10 1.39 24.79
CA ARG A 154 1.72 1.43 25.28
C ARG A 154 1.25 0.01 25.57
N TRP A 155 1.02 -0.30 26.83
CA TRP A 155 0.33 -1.51 27.24
C TRP A 155 -1.17 -1.27 27.20
N THR A 156 -1.90 -2.13 26.51
CA THR A 156 -3.36 -2.05 26.38
C THR A 156 -3.97 -3.44 26.35
N GLU A 157 -5.23 -3.55 26.74
CA GLU A 157 -5.95 -4.83 26.69
C GLU A 157 -6.53 -5.03 25.29
N ALA A 158 -6.53 -6.28 24.83
CA ALA A 158 -7.31 -6.67 23.67
C ALA A 158 -8.80 -6.74 24.10
N ILE A 159 -9.70 -6.21 23.26
CA ILE A 159 -11.14 -6.17 23.58
C ILE A 159 -11.68 -7.59 23.75
N GLU A 160 -11.22 -8.53 22.91
CA GLU A 160 -11.59 -9.95 22.96
C GLU A 160 -10.94 -10.74 24.12
N LEU A 161 -9.95 -10.16 24.80
CA LEU A 161 -9.23 -10.80 25.92
C LEU A 161 -9.10 -9.84 27.13
N PRO A 162 -10.22 -9.47 27.79
CA PRO A 162 -10.19 -8.57 28.94
C PRO A 162 -9.26 -9.06 30.06
N GLY A 163 -8.47 -8.14 30.62
CA GLY A 163 -7.49 -8.43 31.66
C GLY A 163 -6.14 -8.94 31.16
N VAL A 164 -5.95 -9.08 29.84
CA VAL A 164 -4.67 -9.47 29.25
C VAL A 164 -4.06 -8.25 28.55
N ALA A 165 -3.09 -7.60 29.19
CA ALA A 165 -2.37 -6.49 28.60
C ALA A 165 -1.35 -6.98 27.56
N ARG A 166 -1.36 -6.37 26.40
CA ARG A 166 -0.42 -6.59 25.29
C ARG A 166 0.18 -5.26 24.82
N VAL A 167 1.23 -5.33 24.00
CA VAL A 167 1.81 -4.14 23.38
C VAL A 167 0.88 -3.65 22.26
N GLY A 168 0.34 -2.45 22.42
CA GLY A 168 -0.44 -1.77 21.40
C GLY A 168 0.43 -1.47 20.18
N ARG A 169 -0.11 -1.69 18.97
CA ARG A 169 0.61 -1.55 17.71
C ARG A 169 -0.22 -0.99 16.57
N PHE A 170 -1.55 -0.90 16.73
CA PHE A 170 -2.46 -0.35 15.73
C PHE A 170 -3.01 1.02 16.16
N GLY A 171 -3.40 1.84 15.17
CA GLY A 171 -3.81 3.24 15.37
C GLY A 171 -2.64 4.21 15.59
N TRP A 172 -2.88 5.51 15.39
CA TRP A 172 -1.85 6.56 15.52
C TRP A 172 -1.30 6.75 16.94
N LYS A 173 -2.00 6.25 17.94
CA LYS A 173 -1.60 6.29 19.36
C LYS A 173 -1.34 4.89 19.93
N ALA A 174 -1.11 3.87 19.08
CA ALA A 174 -0.91 2.48 19.50
C ALA A 174 -2.05 1.97 20.40
N GLN A 175 -3.32 2.28 20.04
CA GLN A 175 -4.48 2.06 20.90
C GLN A 175 -4.74 0.58 21.15
N LEU A 176 -4.59 -0.26 20.13
CA LEU A 176 -5.04 -1.65 20.15
C LEU A 176 -3.93 -2.62 19.75
N PRO A 177 -3.93 -3.84 20.32
CA PRO A 177 -2.85 -4.79 20.12
C PRO A 177 -3.14 -5.84 19.05
N THR A 178 -4.40 -6.04 18.66
CA THR A 178 -4.87 -7.09 17.73
C THR A 178 -5.71 -6.51 16.60
N ILE A 179 -5.75 -7.22 15.47
CA ILE A 179 -6.58 -6.83 14.32
C ILE A 179 -8.06 -6.93 14.70
N LEU A 180 -8.43 -7.98 15.42
CA LEU A 180 -9.81 -8.21 15.85
C LEU A 180 -10.33 -7.07 16.72
N SER A 181 -9.56 -6.66 17.75
CA SER A 181 -9.90 -5.48 18.56
C SER A 181 -10.00 -4.21 17.71
N PHE A 182 -9.05 -4.02 16.77
CA PHE A 182 -9.02 -2.82 15.93
C PHE A 182 -10.20 -2.77 14.96
N SER A 183 -10.58 -3.93 14.40
CA SER A 183 -11.77 -4.03 13.53
C SER A 183 -13.06 -3.76 14.30
N ALA A 184 -13.18 -4.25 15.55
CA ALA A 184 -14.35 -3.98 16.40
C ALA A 184 -14.44 -2.47 16.75
N ASP A 185 -13.31 -1.86 17.16
CA ASP A 185 -13.25 -0.43 17.47
C ASP A 185 -13.61 0.42 16.23
N ALA A 186 -13.04 0.07 15.06
CA ALA A 186 -13.32 0.80 13.81
C ALA A 186 -14.79 0.62 13.36
N SER A 187 -15.38 -0.56 13.49
CA SER A 187 -16.80 -0.79 13.19
C SER A 187 -17.69 0.11 14.03
N ASN A 188 -17.44 0.17 15.33
CA ASN A 188 -18.20 1.00 16.26
C ASN A 188 -17.95 2.50 16.08
N GLN A 189 -16.65 2.91 15.98
CA GLN A 189 -16.28 4.32 15.97
C GLN A 189 -16.48 5.00 14.61
N GLU A 190 -16.29 4.28 13.50
CA GLU A 190 -16.29 4.86 12.16
C GLU A 190 -17.58 4.58 11.38
N LEU A 191 -18.25 3.46 11.66
CA LEU A 191 -19.51 3.06 11.01
C LEU A 191 -20.72 3.20 11.96
N GLY A 192 -20.48 3.31 13.27
CA GLY A 192 -21.54 3.21 14.28
C GLY A 192 -22.18 1.81 14.31
N PHE A 193 -21.49 0.79 13.83
CA PHE A 193 -21.98 -0.56 13.67
C PHE A 193 -21.53 -1.42 14.86
N THR A 194 -22.47 -1.96 15.62
CA THR A 194 -22.20 -2.76 16.81
C THR A 194 -21.89 -4.21 16.47
N THR A 195 -21.02 -4.81 17.30
CA THR A 195 -20.52 -6.17 17.12
C THR A 195 -20.57 -6.91 18.46
N ARG A 196 -20.39 -8.25 18.43
CA ARG A 196 -20.31 -9.07 19.66
C ARG A 196 -19.25 -8.60 20.68
N LEU A 197 -18.28 -7.78 20.27
CA LEU A 197 -17.23 -7.24 21.15
C LEU A 197 -17.55 -5.85 21.66
N LEU A 198 -18.32 -5.05 20.92
CA LEU A 198 -18.79 -3.72 21.27
C LEU A 198 -20.28 -3.61 20.92
N GLU A 199 -21.11 -3.92 21.90
CA GLU A 199 -22.56 -4.11 21.74
C GLU A 199 -23.38 -2.80 21.87
N ASN A 200 -22.74 -1.65 22.05
CA ASN A 200 -23.43 -0.38 22.22
C ASN A 200 -22.83 0.68 21.31
N GLU A 201 -23.69 1.43 20.63
CA GLU A 201 -23.29 2.55 19.80
C GLU A 201 -22.72 3.72 20.63
N ASN A 202 -22.04 4.61 19.89
CA ASN A 202 -21.61 5.89 20.42
C ASN A 202 -22.80 6.86 20.45
N PRO A 203 -23.18 7.41 21.62
CA PRO A 203 -24.28 8.34 21.69
C PRO A 203 -23.92 9.66 20.99
N PRO A 204 -24.77 10.13 20.04
CA PRO A 204 -24.59 11.45 19.41
C PRO A 204 -24.44 12.53 20.48
N ARG A 205 -23.40 13.36 20.40
CA ARG A 205 -23.12 14.42 21.42
C ARG A 205 -22.95 13.92 22.86
N GLY A 206 -22.76 12.61 23.07
CA GLY A 206 -22.76 11.99 24.40
C GLY A 206 -24.15 11.85 25.04
N ASP A 207 -25.22 12.06 24.29
CA ASP A 207 -26.60 12.08 24.78
C ASP A 207 -27.28 10.71 24.60
N ALA A 208 -27.41 9.96 25.69
CA ALA A 208 -28.01 8.63 25.68
C ALA A 208 -29.54 8.65 25.41
N ASP A 209 -30.24 9.74 25.74
CA ASP A 209 -31.67 9.87 25.43
C ASP A 209 -31.84 10.08 23.92
N LEU A 210 -30.97 10.87 23.31
CA LEU A 210 -30.93 11.05 21.86
C LEU A 210 -30.55 9.76 21.15
N LEU A 211 -29.59 8.99 21.67
CA LEU A 211 -29.25 7.66 21.12
C LEU A 211 -30.49 6.77 21.07
N ALA A 212 -31.25 6.67 22.15
CA ALA A 212 -32.46 5.85 22.20
C ALA A 212 -33.56 6.27 21.21
N GLU A 213 -33.53 7.54 20.73
CA GLU A 213 -34.43 8.02 19.66
C GLU A 213 -33.90 7.74 18.27
N CYS A 214 -32.57 7.66 18.11
CA CYS A 214 -31.88 7.54 16.83
C CYS A 214 -31.48 6.09 16.47
N ASP A 215 -31.28 5.23 17.45
CA ASP A 215 -31.01 3.82 17.23
C ASP A 215 -32.27 3.11 16.72
N MET A 216 -32.19 2.58 15.49
CA MET A 216 -33.32 2.03 14.75
C MET A 216 -33.23 0.51 14.57
N VAL A 217 -32.08 -0.08 14.82
CA VAL A 217 -31.79 -1.50 14.62
C VAL A 217 -31.36 -2.13 15.95
N ALA A 218 -31.66 -3.39 16.15
CA ALA A 218 -31.34 -4.04 17.43
C ALA A 218 -29.90 -4.53 17.49
N ASP A 219 -29.24 -4.28 18.62
CA ASP A 219 -27.85 -4.64 18.91
C ASP A 219 -27.63 -6.12 19.30
N PRO A 220 -26.50 -6.71 18.92
CA PRO A 220 -25.58 -6.20 17.91
C PRO A 220 -26.14 -6.41 16.50
N GLU A 221 -25.87 -5.47 15.58
CA GLU A 221 -26.28 -5.59 14.18
C GLU A 221 -25.44 -6.63 13.45
N ASP A 222 -24.20 -6.85 13.89
CA ASP A 222 -23.32 -7.86 13.32
C ASP A 222 -23.88 -9.27 13.59
N THR A 223 -24.41 -9.87 12.52
CA THR A 223 -24.99 -11.20 12.55
C THR A 223 -24.19 -12.17 11.67
N GLU A 224 -24.21 -13.45 12.05
CA GLU A 224 -23.56 -14.51 11.28
C GLU A 224 -24.17 -14.65 9.86
N ASP A 225 -23.30 -14.86 8.87
CA ASP A 225 -23.68 -15.24 7.51
C ASP A 225 -24.11 -16.71 7.43
N ASP A 226 -24.47 -17.19 6.22
CA ASP A 226 -24.86 -18.57 5.97
C ASP A 226 -23.78 -19.61 6.34
N ALA A 227 -22.53 -19.20 6.49
CA ALA A 227 -21.42 -20.03 6.94
C ALA A 227 -21.19 -19.97 8.46
N GLY A 228 -21.98 -19.19 9.20
CA GLY A 228 -21.85 -19.01 10.64
C GLY A 228 -20.68 -18.11 11.02
N VAL A 229 -20.32 -17.15 10.17
CA VAL A 229 -19.22 -16.20 10.37
C VAL A 229 -19.77 -14.78 10.30
N ASP A 230 -19.49 -13.98 11.29
CA ASP A 230 -19.95 -12.60 11.36
C ASP A 230 -19.08 -11.63 10.53
N PHE A 231 -19.55 -10.39 10.34
CA PHE A 231 -18.84 -9.33 9.62
C PHE A 231 -17.46 -9.05 10.24
N LEU A 232 -17.40 -9.00 11.57
CA LEU A 232 -16.16 -8.69 12.30
C LEU A 232 -15.06 -9.71 12.02
N ASP A 233 -15.39 -11.00 12.00
CA ASP A 233 -14.42 -12.07 11.68
C ASP A 233 -14.02 -12.00 10.20
N ARG A 234 -14.94 -11.69 9.29
CA ARG A 234 -14.64 -11.53 7.86
C ARG A 234 -13.64 -10.41 7.60
N VAL A 235 -13.90 -9.20 8.12
CA VAL A 235 -12.99 -8.06 7.90
C VAL A 235 -11.64 -8.27 8.62
N THR A 236 -11.63 -9.02 9.71
CA THR A 236 -10.39 -9.43 10.40
C THR A 236 -9.58 -10.40 9.54
N ASP A 237 -10.22 -11.38 8.90
CA ASP A 237 -9.56 -12.35 8.01
C ASP A 237 -8.93 -11.66 6.80
N PHE A 238 -9.63 -10.72 6.17
CA PHE A 238 -9.06 -9.92 5.08
C PHE A 238 -7.79 -9.20 5.52
N GLN A 239 -7.84 -8.43 6.62
CA GLN A 239 -6.69 -7.68 7.12
C GLN A 239 -5.53 -8.59 7.57
N ARG A 240 -5.85 -9.78 8.11
CA ARG A 240 -4.85 -10.76 8.55
C ARG A 240 -4.06 -11.34 7.40
N PHE A 241 -4.70 -11.60 6.28
CA PHE A 241 -4.07 -12.21 5.10
C PHE A 241 -3.65 -11.21 4.03
N LEU A 242 -3.85 -9.92 4.26
CA LEU A 242 -3.42 -8.86 3.35
C LEU A 242 -1.89 -8.73 3.37
N ALA A 243 -1.27 -8.79 2.21
CA ALA A 243 0.18 -8.73 2.07
C ALA A 243 0.77 -7.41 2.59
N ALA A 244 2.02 -7.47 3.02
CA ALA A 244 2.82 -6.27 3.23
C ALA A 244 3.20 -5.67 1.87
N PRO A 245 3.30 -4.33 1.76
CA PRO A 245 3.82 -3.70 0.55
C PRO A 245 5.18 -4.26 0.14
N PRO A 246 5.39 -4.56 -1.14
CA PRO A 246 6.67 -5.04 -1.64
C PRO A 246 7.76 -3.98 -1.53
N GLN A 247 9.01 -4.40 -1.72
CA GLN A 247 10.16 -3.50 -1.81
C GLN A 247 11.03 -3.95 -2.96
N MET A 248 11.06 -3.17 -4.02
CA MET A 248 11.98 -3.42 -5.14
C MET A 248 12.81 -2.17 -5.47
N PRO A 249 14.12 -2.29 -5.55
CA PRO A 249 14.93 -3.48 -5.21
C PRO A 249 14.83 -3.87 -3.74
N ALA A 250 14.87 -5.19 -3.47
CA ALA A 250 14.56 -5.75 -2.15
C ALA A 250 15.58 -5.38 -1.06
N ALA A 251 16.85 -5.18 -1.41
CA ALA A 251 17.93 -4.88 -0.46
C ALA A 251 19.15 -4.29 -1.16
N GLY A 252 20.13 -3.86 -0.36
CA GLY A 252 21.46 -3.47 -0.88
C GLY A 252 21.53 -2.07 -1.49
N MET A 253 20.48 -1.26 -1.45
CA MET A 253 20.53 0.13 -1.87
C MET A 253 21.47 0.95 -0.96
N SER A 254 22.32 1.77 -1.56
CA SER A 254 23.21 2.67 -0.79
C SER A 254 22.46 3.59 0.17
N GLY A 255 21.24 3.99 -0.19
CA GLY A 255 20.37 4.82 0.64
C GLY A 255 19.91 4.18 1.94
N GLU A 256 19.82 2.86 2.03
CA GLU A 256 19.50 2.16 3.28
C GLU A 256 20.61 2.34 4.32
N ALA A 257 21.87 2.26 3.89
CA ALA A 257 23.00 2.53 4.77
C ALA A 257 23.04 3.99 5.23
N VAL A 258 22.68 4.95 4.35
CA VAL A 258 22.56 6.37 4.69
C VAL A 258 21.42 6.60 5.69
N PHE A 259 20.26 5.95 5.49
CA PHE A 259 19.13 5.99 6.41
C PHE A 259 19.52 5.54 7.82
N ALA A 260 20.27 4.43 7.92
CA ALA A 260 20.80 3.94 9.19
C ALA A 260 21.83 4.93 9.80
N ALA A 261 22.77 5.45 8.99
CA ALA A 261 23.81 6.37 9.44
C ALA A 261 23.25 7.72 9.90
N ALA A 262 22.17 8.21 9.29
CA ALA A 262 21.46 9.41 9.72
C ALA A 262 20.66 9.22 11.02
N GLY A 263 20.52 7.97 11.51
CA GLY A 263 19.82 7.64 12.75
C GLY A 263 18.32 7.37 12.60
N CYS A 264 17.79 7.35 11.37
CA CYS A 264 16.37 7.07 11.10
C CYS A 264 15.95 5.68 11.60
N SER A 265 16.83 4.68 11.46
CA SER A 265 16.60 3.30 11.88
C SER A 265 16.44 3.11 13.39
N THR A 266 16.68 4.14 14.19
CA THR A 266 16.49 4.08 15.66
C THR A 266 15.00 3.93 16.03
N CYS A 267 14.12 4.67 15.36
CA CYS A 267 12.66 4.61 15.50
C CYS A 267 12.05 3.77 14.37
N HIS A 268 12.57 3.91 13.16
CA HIS A 268 12.16 3.13 12.01
C HIS A 268 12.98 1.83 11.94
N THR A 269 12.75 0.93 12.91
CA THR A 269 13.43 -0.37 13.01
C THR A 269 13.27 -1.15 11.71
N PRO A 270 14.39 -1.53 11.04
CA PRO A 270 14.32 -2.09 9.70
C PRO A 270 13.63 -3.46 9.62
N GLN A 271 13.82 -4.31 10.64
CA GLN A 271 13.45 -5.72 10.54
C GLN A 271 12.87 -6.26 11.84
N PHE A 272 11.89 -7.16 11.71
CA PHE A 272 11.43 -8.07 12.76
C PHE A 272 11.28 -9.48 12.19
N VAL A 273 11.16 -10.47 13.09
CA VAL A 273 10.80 -11.85 12.75
C VAL A 273 9.49 -12.17 13.44
N THR A 274 8.53 -12.66 12.69
CA THR A 274 7.22 -13.06 13.23
C THR A 274 7.35 -14.30 14.09
N SER A 275 6.42 -14.48 15.03
CA SER A 275 6.40 -15.63 15.93
C SER A 275 6.40 -16.97 15.17
N THR A 276 7.07 -17.97 15.75
CA THR A 276 7.04 -19.36 15.27
C THR A 276 5.99 -20.21 15.96
N ASP A 277 5.07 -19.61 16.74
CA ASP A 277 4.02 -20.34 17.44
C ASP A 277 3.11 -21.06 16.45
N ALA A 278 2.81 -22.34 16.75
CA ALA A 278 2.01 -23.18 15.88
C ALA A 278 0.52 -22.79 15.81
N SER A 279 0.06 -21.88 16.68
CA SER A 279 -1.29 -21.32 16.61
C SER A 279 -1.45 -20.27 15.50
N LEU A 280 -0.33 -19.70 15.02
CA LEU A 280 -0.36 -18.81 13.85
C LEU A 280 -0.48 -19.61 12.56
N GLU A 281 -1.10 -19.01 11.55
CA GLU A 281 -1.12 -19.51 10.19
C GLU A 281 0.31 -19.65 9.65
N GLU A 282 0.56 -20.70 8.85
CA GLU A 282 1.90 -20.98 8.33
C GLU A 282 2.44 -19.85 7.45
N SER A 283 1.56 -19.21 6.68
CA SER A 283 1.87 -18.04 5.86
C SER A 283 2.40 -16.84 6.64
N LEU A 284 2.06 -16.72 7.92
CA LEU A 284 2.47 -15.62 8.80
C LEU A 284 3.61 -16.00 9.77
N ARG A 285 3.96 -17.28 9.87
CA ARG A 285 4.82 -17.85 10.92
C ARG A 285 6.29 -17.81 10.54
N GLY A 286 7.15 -17.29 11.44
CA GLY A 286 8.60 -17.29 11.26
C GLY A 286 9.11 -16.50 10.07
N LYS A 287 8.35 -15.50 9.62
CA LYS A 287 8.71 -14.65 8.48
C LYS A 287 9.64 -13.52 8.93
N THR A 288 10.68 -13.26 8.16
CA THR A 288 11.45 -12.03 8.27
C THR A 288 10.69 -10.95 7.51
N ILE A 289 10.41 -9.84 8.19
CA ILE A 289 9.65 -8.71 7.62
C ILE A 289 10.42 -7.40 7.80
N HIS A 290 10.23 -6.48 6.88
CA HIS A 290 10.93 -5.19 6.84
C HIS A 290 9.94 -4.01 6.92
N PRO A 291 9.30 -3.78 8.09
CA PRO A 291 8.31 -2.71 8.23
C PRO A 291 8.92 -1.32 8.31
N TYR A 292 10.19 -1.19 8.65
CA TYR A 292 10.84 0.09 8.96
C TYR A 292 10.00 0.93 9.93
N GLY A 293 9.69 0.34 11.09
CA GLY A 293 8.91 0.97 12.15
C GLY A 293 9.00 0.16 13.44
N ASP A 294 9.00 0.81 14.59
CA ASP A 294 9.09 0.17 15.91
C ASP A 294 7.75 0.07 16.64
N PHE A 295 6.70 0.71 16.10
CA PHE A 295 5.33 0.75 16.64
C PHE A 295 5.21 1.38 18.04
N LEU A 296 6.27 2.01 18.53
CA LEU A 296 6.32 2.69 19.81
C LEU A 296 5.81 4.13 19.70
N LEU A 297 5.49 4.72 20.84
CA LEU A 297 5.10 6.12 20.94
C LEU A 297 6.34 7.00 21.10
N HIS A 298 6.50 7.98 20.23
CA HIS A 298 7.57 8.97 20.28
C HIS A 298 7.02 10.39 20.44
N ASP A 299 7.71 11.21 21.22
CA ASP A 299 7.38 12.62 21.39
C ASP A 299 7.76 13.40 20.12
N MET A 300 6.78 13.84 19.36
CA MET A 300 6.96 14.62 18.12
C MET A 300 6.92 16.13 18.36
N GLY A 301 6.95 16.56 19.63
CA GLY A 301 7.01 17.96 20.00
C GLY A 301 5.89 18.79 19.39
N ALA A 302 6.30 19.91 18.73
CA ALA A 302 5.35 20.83 18.09
C ALA A 302 4.72 20.28 16.79
N ALA A 303 5.22 19.18 16.25
CA ALA A 303 4.66 18.55 15.06
C ALA A 303 3.58 17.50 15.37
N ALA A 304 3.30 17.21 16.64
CA ALA A 304 2.22 16.33 17.06
C ALA A 304 0.83 16.97 16.89
N ASP A 305 -0.22 16.19 17.16
CA ASP A 305 -1.61 16.58 16.95
C ASP A 305 -2.28 17.29 18.15
N GLY A 306 -1.64 17.27 19.31
CA GLY A 306 -2.19 17.87 20.52
C GLY A 306 -3.31 17.08 21.19
N ILE A 307 -3.64 15.89 20.69
CA ILE A 307 -4.69 15.01 21.19
C ILE A 307 -4.06 13.87 22.00
N ALA A 308 -4.48 13.68 23.25
CA ALA A 308 -4.13 12.49 24.01
C ALA A 308 -5.15 11.36 23.77
N ASP A 309 -4.71 10.13 24.01
CA ASP A 309 -5.55 8.94 23.91
C ASP A 309 -5.13 7.93 24.99
N GLY A 310 -5.96 7.79 26.02
CA GLY A 310 -5.60 6.99 27.19
C GLY A 310 -4.25 7.42 27.79
N PRO A 311 -3.27 6.51 27.91
CA PRO A 311 -1.95 6.86 28.44
C PRO A 311 -1.05 7.58 27.43
N ALA A 312 -1.39 7.58 26.13
CA ALA A 312 -0.61 8.28 25.11
C ALA A 312 -0.84 9.78 25.20
N GLY A 313 0.24 10.54 25.44
CA GLY A 313 0.20 11.98 25.64
C GLY A 313 -0.09 12.77 24.36
N VAL A 314 -0.34 14.07 24.54
CA VAL A 314 -0.71 15.01 23.45
C VAL A 314 0.38 15.14 22.36
N ARG A 315 1.64 14.83 22.69
CA ARG A 315 2.76 14.94 21.75
C ARG A 315 3.26 13.59 21.26
N GLU A 316 2.75 12.50 21.80
CA GLU A 316 3.19 11.15 21.45
C GLU A 316 2.43 10.63 20.23
N ILE A 317 3.16 10.18 19.23
CA ILE A 317 2.64 9.55 18.00
C ILE A 317 3.37 8.22 17.81
N ARG A 318 2.62 7.18 17.41
CA ARG A 318 3.18 5.88 17.09
C ARG A 318 4.00 5.98 15.79
N THR A 319 5.21 5.39 15.79
CA THR A 319 5.97 5.20 14.55
C THR A 319 5.21 4.22 13.64
N PRO A 320 4.71 4.68 12.48
CA PRO A 320 4.08 3.78 11.51
C PRO A 320 5.14 2.97 10.77
N PRO A 321 4.76 1.84 10.14
CA PRO A 321 5.63 1.20 9.17
C PRO A 321 5.85 2.14 7.97
N LEU A 322 7.07 2.11 7.42
CA LEU A 322 7.39 2.86 6.20
C LEU A 322 7.17 2.04 4.93
N TRP A 323 6.94 0.72 5.02
CA TRP A 323 6.53 -0.04 3.84
C TRP A 323 5.29 0.61 3.18
N GLY A 324 5.30 0.73 1.86
CA GLY A 324 4.26 1.45 1.11
C GLY A 324 4.31 2.97 1.24
N VAL A 325 5.38 3.56 1.83
CA VAL A 325 5.47 5.02 2.02
C VAL A 325 5.45 5.78 0.68
N ARG A 326 5.94 5.18 -0.42
CA ARG A 326 5.96 5.81 -1.74
C ARG A 326 4.57 6.21 -2.24
N THR A 327 3.55 5.42 -1.93
CA THR A 327 2.17 5.65 -2.40
C THR A 327 1.40 6.63 -1.52
N ARG A 328 1.97 7.06 -0.37
CA ARG A 328 1.25 7.95 0.55
C ARG A 328 1.18 9.38 0.06
N ASN A 329 -0.06 9.85 -0.14
CA ASN A 329 -0.38 11.24 -0.40
C ASN A 329 -1.85 11.49 0.03
N PRO A 330 -2.07 12.22 1.12
CA PRO A 330 -1.13 13.00 1.94
C PRO A 330 -0.27 12.15 2.90
N MET A 331 0.79 12.78 3.47
CA MET A 331 1.67 12.22 4.49
C MET A 331 1.49 12.93 5.84
N TRP A 332 2.12 12.38 6.89
CA TRP A 332 1.99 12.73 8.30
C TRP A 332 0.69 12.19 8.91
N HIS A 333 0.62 12.11 10.25
CA HIS A 333 -0.56 11.56 10.94
C HIS A 333 -1.83 12.39 10.75
N ASP A 334 -1.69 13.67 10.47
CA ASP A 334 -2.79 14.61 10.23
C ASP A 334 -2.90 15.06 8.77
N GLY A 335 -2.13 14.46 7.87
CA GLY A 335 -2.20 14.71 6.43
C GLY A 335 -1.76 16.09 5.97
N ARG A 336 -1.04 16.85 6.83
CA ARG A 336 -0.60 18.22 6.50
C ARG A 336 0.40 18.31 5.34
N VAL A 337 1.00 17.19 4.93
CA VAL A 337 1.95 17.13 3.81
C VAL A 337 1.23 16.54 2.60
N LEU A 338 0.80 17.41 1.70
CA LEU A 338 -0.07 17.07 0.58
C LEU A 338 0.49 17.59 -0.75
N GLY A 339 0.38 16.81 -1.81
CA GLY A 339 0.75 17.19 -3.18
C GLY A 339 2.26 17.23 -3.41
N GLY A 340 2.67 17.70 -4.59
CA GLY A 340 4.05 17.67 -5.04
C GLY A 340 4.56 16.26 -5.36
N SER A 341 5.84 16.16 -5.74
CA SER A 341 6.50 14.88 -5.96
C SER A 341 6.68 14.09 -4.66
N PHE A 342 7.02 12.81 -4.75
CA PHE A 342 7.38 12.00 -3.59
C PHE A 342 8.56 12.65 -2.82
N GLU A 343 9.58 13.12 -3.54
CA GLU A 343 10.74 13.80 -2.95
C GLU A 343 10.33 15.04 -2.17
N ASP A 344 9.46 15.90 -2.72
CA ASP A 344 8.97 17.10 -2.05
C ASP A 344 8.30 16.75 -0.72
N ARG A 345 7.41 15.75 -0.72
CA ARG A 345 6.71 15.30 0.49
C ARG A 345 7.66 14.74 1.54
N ILE A 346 8.61 13.88 1.13
CA ILE A 346 9.58 13.26 2.06
C ILE A 346 10.48 14.30 2.70
N ARG A 347 10.94 15.30 1.95
CA ARG A 347 11.76 16.40 2.52
C ARG A 347 10.99 17.16 3.59
N VAL A 348 9.72 17.49 3.34
CA VAL A 348 8.87 18.15 4.34
C VAL A 348 8.63 17.25 5.56
N VAL A 349 8.39 15.95 5.36
CA VAL A 349 8.22 14.98 6.47
C VAL A 349 9.49 14.92 7.34
N ILE A 350 10.68 14.88 6.73
CA ILE A 350 11.94 14.87 7.47
C ILE A 350 12.13 16.18 8.25
N ASP A 351 11.79 17.33 7.66
CA ASP A 351 11.84 18.63 8.34
C ASP A 351 10.89 18.68 9.55
N LEU A 352 9.68 18.09 9.45
CA LEU A 352 8.73 17.99 10.57
C LEU A 352 9.29 17.19 11.75
N HIS A 353 10.19 16.21 11.52
CA HIS A 353 10.89 15.53 12.61
C HIS A 353 11.83 16.48 13.37
N GLY A 354 12.30 17.55 12.72
CA GLY A 354 13.10 18.62 13.33
C GLY A 354 12.32 19.61 14.20
N ALA A 355 11.00 19.45 14.34
CA ALA A 355 10.15 20.34 15.13
C ALA A 355 10.63 20.50 16.57
N ALA A 356 10.34 21.66 17.19
CA ALA A 356 10.75 21.96 18.56
C ALA A 356 10.24 20.89 19.54
N LEU A 357 11.13 20.37 20.37
CA LEU A 357 10.90 19.32 21.37
C LEU A 357 10.61 17.91 20.79
N SER A 358 10.78 17.71 19.48
CA SER A 358 10.66 16.38 18.88
C SER A 358 11.89 15.51 19.19
N GLN A 359 11.68 14.23 19.40
CA GLN A 359 12.76 13.24 19.50
C GLN A 359 13.51 13.05 18.17
N GLY A 360 12.92 13.42 17.04
CA GLY A 360 13.51 13.36 15.70
C GLY A 360 14.49 14.50 15.35
N GLN A 361 14.69 15.52 16.22
CA GLN A 361 15.48 16.71 15.88
C GLN A 361 16.91 16.40 15.42
N ALA A 362 17.60 15.47 16.09
CA ALA A 362 18.96 15.10 15.73
C ALA A 362 19.04 14.42 14.37
N THR A 363 18.06 13.58 14.04
CA THR A 363 17.96 12.83 12.78
C THR A 363 17.64 13.76 11.61
N SER A 364 16.72 14.71 11.78
CA SER A 364 16.43 15.74 10.78
C SER A 364 17.67 16.59 10.48
N ALA A 365 18.37 17.06 11.52
CA ALA A 365 19.62 17.81 11.34
C ALA A 365 20.74 16.96 10.71
N ALA A 366 20.80 15.66 10.97
CA ALA A 366 21.75 14.76 10.33
C ALA A 366 21.47 14.62 8.83
N PHE A 367 20.19 14.52 8.42
CA PHE A 367 19.80 14.52 7.01
C PHE A 367 20.20 15.81 6.30
N ASP A 368 19.98 16.96 6.91
CA ASP A 368 20.36 18.26 6.34
C ASP A 368 21.87 18.41 6.14
N ALA A 369 22.66 17.75 6.97
CA ALA A 369 24.12 17.74 6.88
C ALA A 369 24.69 16.76 5.85
N LEU A 370 23.88 15.89 5.26
CA LEU A 370 24.29 14.94 4.22
C LEU A 370 24.68 15.66 2.92
N SER A 371 25.52 15.02 2.12
CA SER A 371 25.75 15.45 0.73
C SER A 371 24.46 15.33 -0.09
N SER A 372 24.32 16.11 -1.17
CA SER A 372 23.16 16.01 -2.05
C SER A 372 22.98 14.60 -2.64
N SER A 373 24.08 13.89 -2.93
CA SER A 373 24.04 12.50 -3.41
C SER A 373 23.50 11.55 -2.35
N ASP A 374 23.92 11.72 -1.08
CA ASP A 374 23.43 10.86 0.00
C ASP A 374 21.96 11.14 0.32
N GLN A 375 21.52 12.41 0.28
CA GLN A 375 20.11 12.75 0.42
C GLN A 375 19.26 12.09 -0.67
N GLN A 376 19.71 12.16 -1.93
CA GLN A 376 19.02 11.50 -3.06
C GLN A 376 19.00 9.98 -2.90
N ALA A 377 20.12 9.36 -2.49
CA ALA A 377 20.16 7.92 -2.24
C ALA A 377 19.17 7.51 -1.15
N LEU A 378 19.08 8.28 -0.03
CA LEU A 378 18.13 8.01 1.05
C LEU A 378 16.68 8.12 0.53
N ILE A 379 16.37 9.14 -0.26
CA ILE A 379 15.02 9.34 -0.83
C ILE A 379 14.68 8.21 -1.83
N ALA A 380 15.65 7.79 -2.66
CA ALA A 380 15.47 6.65 -3.56
C ALA A 380 15.20 5.36 -2.80
N PHE A 381 15.91 5.11 -1.69
CA PHE A 381 15.61 3.99 -0.79
C PHE A 381 14.18 4.06 -0.25
N LEU A 382 13.73 5.21 0.26
CA LEU A 382 12.35 5.35 0.74
C LEU A 382 11.32 5.17 -0.38
N ASN A 383 11.66 5.55 -1.61
CA ASN A 383 10.79 5.35 -2.77
C ASN A 383 10.73 3.89 -3.24
N SER A 384 11.66 3.02 -2.83
CA SER A 384 11.58 1.58 -3.09
C SER A 384 10.57 0.87 -2.20
N LEU A 385 10.20 1.48 -1.05
CA LEU A 385 9.28 0.90 -0.08
C LEU A 385 7.82 0.99 -0.56
N GLY A 386 7.33 -0.07 -1.18
CA GLY A 386 6.03 -0.19 -1.81
C GLY A 386 6.08 -0.30 -3.33
N ARG A 387 7.27 -0.39 -3.93
CA ARG A 387 7.44 -0.63 -5.35
C ARG A 387 7.33 -2.13 -5.62
N ALA A 388 6.48 -2.51 -6.58
CA ALA A 388 6.37 -3.88 -7.07
C ALA A 388 7.62 -4.27 -7.88
N ALA A 389 7.83 -5.57 -8.08
CA ALA A 389 8.76 -6.04 -9.08
C ALA A 389 8.30 -5.55 -10.46
N PHE A 390 9.26 -5.31 -11.34
CA PHE A 390 9.05 -4.88 -12.72
C PHE A 390 8.31 -3.53 -12.93
N ASP A 391 7.71 -2.92 -11.93
CA ASP A 391 7.13 -1.57 -11.97
C ASP A 391 8.24 -0.53 -12.22
N GLY A 392 8.71 -0.43 -13.46
CA GLY A 392 9.85 0.39 -13.87
C GLY A 392 9.55 1.88 -13.90
N ASP A 393 8.36 2.27 -14.33
CA ASP A 393 7.91 3.66 -14.37
C ASP A 393 7.29 4.12 -13.04
N GLY A 394 6.84 3.19 -12.21
CA GLY A 394 6.42 3.45 -10.83
C GLY A 394 4.96 3.84 -10.70
N ASP A 395 4.11 3.47 -11.61
CA ASP A 395 2.68 3.77 -11.57
C ASP A 395 1.84 2.73 -10.83
N GLY A 396 2.37 1.52 -10.64
CA GLY A 396 1.83 0.49 -9.74
C GLY A 396 1.27 -0.73 -10.43
N ASP A 397 1.29 -0.80 -11.76
CA ASP A 397 1.03 -2.01 -12.54
C ASP A 397 2.30 -2.52 -13.24
N VAL A 398 2.19 -3.57 -14.01
CA VAL A 398 3.29 -4.12 -14.83
C VAL A 398 2.74 -4.31 -16.22
N ASP A 399 2.98 -3.31 -17.04
CA ASP A 399 2.44 -3.23 -18.39
C ASP A 399 3.52 -3.09 -19.49
N LEU A 400 3.11 -2.77 -20.70
CA LEU A 400 4.04 -2.59 -21.81
C LEU A 400 4.95 -1.36 -21.66
N GLN A 401 4.61 -0.37 -20.83
CA GLN A 401 5.51 0.74 -20.53
C GLN A 401 6.68 0.28 -19.66
N ASP A 402 6.45 -0.71 -18.78
CA ASP A 402 7.50 -1.35 -18.01
C ASP A 402 8.36 -2.28 -18.86
N PHE A 403 7.85 -2.78 -19.96
CA PHE A 403 8.59 -3.59 -20.92
C PHE A 403 9.40 -2.75 -21.90
N TYR A 404 8.77 -1.82 -22.63
CA TYR A 404 9.38 -1.00 -23.68
C TYR A 404 9.91 0.36 -23.23
N GLY A 405 9.49 0.86 -22.07
CA GLY A 405 9.81 2.20 -21.58
C GLY A 405 11.30 2.49 -21.42
N ILE A 406 11.64 3.74 -21.18
CA ILE A 406 13.04 4.20 -21.06
C ILE A 406 13.81 3.51 -19.92
N ASN A 407 13.12 3.03 -18.91
CA ASN A 407 13.64 2.22 -17.81
C ASN A 407 12.97 0.85 -17.79
N GLY A 408 12.38 0.44 -18.90
CA GLY A 408 11.71 -0.83 -19.05
C GLY A 408 12.69 -1.99 -19.18
N LEU A 409 12.15 -3.20 -19.12
CA LEU A 409 12.93 -4.43 -19.12
C LEU A 409 13.86 -4.52 -20.33
N LEU A 410 13.37 -4.23 -21.55
CA LEU A 410 14.18 -4.29 -22.76
C LEU A 410 15.37 -3.32 -22.74
N ALA A 411 15.19 -2.11 -22.20
CA ALA A 411 16.27 -1.13 -22.07
C ALA A 411 17.33 -1.57 -21.06
N CYS A 412 16.96 -2.45 -20.15
CA CYS A 412 17.82 -2.96 -19.06
C CYS A 412 18.50 -4.29 -19.39
N LEU A 413 18.06 -5.02 -20.41
CA LEU A 413 18.62 -6.32 -20.80
C LEU A 413 20.13 -6.27 -21.05
N GLY A 414 20.85 -7.25 -20.50
CA GLY A 414 22.31 -7.37 -20.63
C GLY A 414 23.10 -6.34 -19.83
N SER A 415 22.44 -5.54 -19.01
CA SER A 415 23.08 -4.55 -18.15
C SER A 415 23.41 -5.17 -16.80
N GLY A 416 24.68 -5.09 -16.37
CA GLY A 416 25.01 -5.33 -14.97
C GLY A 416 24.33 -4.29 -14.09
N VAL A 417 23.61 -4.73 -13.07
CA VAL A 417 22.72 -3.91 -12.26
C VAL A 417 23.28 -3.71 -10.86
N PRO A 418 24.11 -2.66 -10.62
CA PRO A 418 24.45 -2.31 -9.26
C PRO A 418 23.19 -1.85 -8.49
N PRO A 419 23.06 -2.19 -7.21
CA PRO A 419 21.95 -1.71 -6.41
C PRO A 419 21.73 -0.20 -6.53
N GLY A 420 20.46 0.22 -6.69
CA GLY A 420 20.07 1.63 -6.76
C GLY A 420 20.05 2.27 -8.15
N VAL A 421 20.28 1.50 -9.22
CA VAL A 421 20.01 1.96 -10.60
C VAL A 421 18.57 1.65 -11.01
N ALA A 422 18.07 2.35 -12.02
CA ALA A 422 16.69 2.17 -12.49
C ALA A 422 16.37 0.73 -12.87
N CYS A 423 17.30 0.03 -13.51
CA CYS A 423 17.14 -1.34 -13.93
C CYS A 423 17.06 -2.39 -12.79
N ALA A 424 17.41 -2.01 -11.55
CA ALA A 424 17.40 -2.96 -10.43
C ALA A 424 16.00 -3.46 -10.05
N VAL A 425 14.95 -2.82 -10.52
CA VAL A 425 13.56 -3.27 -10.34
C VAL A 425 13.25 -4.50 -11.20
N HIS A 426 14.02 -4.72 -12.25
CA HIS A 426 13.89 -5.85 -13.19
C HIS A 426 14.82 -7.03 -12.87
N ASP A 427 15.82 -6.89 -11.99
CA ASP A 427 16.70 -7.96 -11.49
C ASP A 427 15.98 -8.67 -10.33
N LEU A 428 15.09 -9.61 -10.65
CA LEU A 428 14.25 -10.27 -9.65
C LEU A 428 15.00 -11.35 -8.88
N ASP A 429 15.86 -12.11 -9.55
CA ASP A 429 16.63 -13.18 -8.93
C ASP A 429 17.86 -12.67 -8.17
N ALA A 430 18.14 -11.36 -8.28
CA ALA A 430 19.19 -10.62 -7.59
C ALA A 430 20.60 -11.16 -7.86
N ASP A 431 20.85 -11.66 -9.06
CA ASP A 431 22.15 -12.16 -9.48
C ASP A 431 23.08 -11.05 -10.01
N GLY A 432 22.53 -9.86 -10.24
CA GLY A 432 23.24 -8.62 -10.56
C GLY A 432 23.27 -8.27 -12.04
N ASP A 433 22.47 -8.90 -12.86
CA ASP A 433 22.16 -8.45 -14.22
C ASP A 433 20.65 -8.58 -14.53
N VAL A 434 20.22 -8.10 -15.67
CA VAL A 434 18.86 -8.29 -16.17
C VAL A 434 18.99 -9.12 -17.43
N ASP A 435 18.45 -10.33 -17.41
CA ASP A 435 18.57 -11.28 -18.51
C ASP A 435 17.23 -11.94 -18.88
N LEU A 436 17.27 -13.04 -19.62
CA LEU A 436 16.03 -13.72 -20.03
C LEU A 436 15.34 -14.46 -18.88
N VAL A 437 16.02 -14.72 -17.76
CA VAL A 437 15.39 -15.29 -16.55
C VAL A 437 14.44 -14.26 -15.92
N ASP A 438 14.88 -12.99 -15.90
CA ASP A 438 14.03 -11.89 -15.45
C ASP A 438 12.89 -11.62 -16.43
N ALA A 439 13.13 -11.77 -17.74
CA ALA A 439 12.08 -11.64 -18.75
C ALA A 439 11.01 -12.75 -18.62
N GLU A 440 11.42 -13.99 -18.29
CA GLU A 440 10.45 -15.05 -17.95
C GLU A 440 9.63 -14.69 -16.71
N ALA A 441 10.26 -14.11 -15.69
CA ALA A 441 9.56 -13.66 -14.49
C ALA A 441 8.65 -12.45 -14.76
N PHE A 442 9.08 -11.50 -15.61
CA PHE A 442 8.24 -10.38 -16.07
C PHE A 442 6.98 -10.88 -16.76
N ALA A 443 7.10 -11.80 -17.69
CA ALA A 443 5.98 -12.37 -18.43
C ALA A 443 4.94 -13.06 -17.52
N MET A 444 5.39 -13.62 -16.39
CA MET A 444 4.49 -14.22 -15.38
C MET A 444 3.77 -13.19 -14.53
N ASP A 445 4.33 -11.97 -14.38
CA ASP A 445 3.81 -10.88 -13.56
C ASP A 445 3.09 -9.80 -14.39
N TYR A 446 3.10 -9.96 -15.73
CA TYR A 446 2.52 -9.04 -16.69
C TYR A 446 0.98 -8.97 -16.55
N ASP A 447 0.43 -7.78 -16.41
CA ASP A 447 -1.01 -7.57 -16.20
C ASP A 447 -1.87 -7.87 -17.42
N GLY A 448 -1.30 -7.90 -18.62
CA GLY A 448 -1.96 -8.33 -19.85
C GLY A 448 -2.24 -9.84 -19.91
N GLY A 449 -1.71 -10.61 -18.96
CA GLY A 449 -1.90 -12.05 -18.86
C GLY A 449 -0.95 -12.87 -19.75
N TRP A 450 -1.14 -14.19 -19.77
CA TRP A 450 -0.30 -15.09 -20.54
C TRP A 450 -0.69 -15.07 -22.01
N TYR A 451 0.27 -14.77 -22.88
CA TYR A 451 0.09 -14.74 -24.31
C TYR A 451 1.23 -15.50 -25.01
N ASP A 452 0.90 -16.45 -25.88
CA ASP A 452 1.80 -17.32 -26.66
C ASP A 452 1.09 -17.58 -27.99
N CYS A 453 1.27 -16.69 -28.94
CA CYS A 453 0.50 -16.67 -30.18
C CYS A 453 0.92 -17.76 -31.17
N ASP A 454 2.16 -18.22 -31.10
CA ASP A 454 2.69 -19.25 -32.01
C ASP A 454 2.62 -20.67 -31.41
N ASP A 455 1.99 -20.84 -30.23
CA ASP A 455 1.78 -22.10 -29.50
C ASP A 455 3.10 -22.86 -29.21
N ASN A 456 4.23 -22.16 -29.07
CA ASN A 456 5.52 -22.79 -28.82
C ASN A 456 5.83 -23.07 -27.33
N GLY A 457 4.98 -22.59 -26.44
CA GLY A 457 5.07 -22.75 -24.99
C GLY A 457 5.94 -21.69 -24.30
N THR A 458 6.30 -20.64 -25.00
CA THR A 458 7.05 -19.48 -24.48
C THR A 458 6.18 -18.24 -24.66
N HIS A 459 6.06 -17.41 -23.64
CA HIS A 459 5.32 -16.15 -23.72
C HIS A 459 5.97 -15.22 -24.75
N ASP A 460 5.17 -14.50 -25.56
CA ASP A 460 5.68 -13.64 -26.64
C ASP A 460 6.66 -12.58 -26.12
N LEU A 461 6.39 -11.94 -24.98
CA LEU A 461 7.33 -10.98 -24.38
C LEU A 461 8.71 -11.57 -24.07
N VAL A 462 8.82 -12.87 -23.76
CA VAL A 462 10.12 -13.54 -23.55
C VAL A 462 10.84 -13.72 -24.88
N GLN A 463 10.12 -14.06 -25.94
CA GLN A 463 10.68 -14.16 -27.29
C GLN A 463 11.15 -12.80 -27.79
N ILE A 464 10.35 -11.76 -27.61
CA ILE A 464 10.66 -10.36 -27.92
C ILE A 464 11.88 -9.89 -27.11
N ALA A 465 11.98 -10.22 -25.82
CA ALA A 465 13.17 -9.93 -25.03
C ALA A 465 14.44 -10.58 -25.61
N GLY A 466 14.32 -11.80 -26.17
CA GLY A 466 15.41 -12.48 -26.86
C GLY A 466 15.76 -11.90 -28.23
N ASP A 467 14.81 -11.41 -28.97
CA ASP A 467 14.96 -10.74 -30.27
C ASP A 467 13.88 -9.66 -30.46
N PRO A 468 14.17 -8.39 -30.13
CA PRO A 468 13.21 -7.30 -30.27
C PRO A 468 12.74 -6.99 -31.70
N ALA A 469 13.35 -7.61 -32.71
CA ALA A 469 12.89 -7.49 -34.09
C ALA A 469 11.65 -8.34 -34.40
N LEU A 470 11.18 -9.11 -33.43
CA LEU A 470 9.96 -9.93 -33.56
C LEU A 470 8.67 -9.13 -33.30
N ASP A 471 8.78 -7.92 -32.77
CA ASP A 471 7.68 -7.01 -32.48
C ASP A 471 8.11 -5.57 -32.84
N LEU A 472 7.72 -5.14 -34.03
CA LEU A 472 8.14 -3.85 -34.60
C LEU A 472 7.15 -2.72 -34.28
N ASP A 473 5.89 -3.06 -34.04
CA ASP A 473 4.85 -2.09 -33.68
C ASP A 473 4.72 -1.88 -32.16
N LEU A 474 5.44 -2.70 -31.37
CA LEU A 474 5.57 -2.59 -29.91
C LEU A 474 4.24 -2.82 -29.16
N ASP A 475 3.41 -3.72 -29.67
CA ASP A 475 2.13 -4.08 -29.08
C ASP A 475 2.24 -5.25 -28.08
N GLY A 476 3.42 -5.90 -27.99
CA GLY A 476 3.71 -7.00 -27.07
C GLY A 476 3.38 -8.39 -27.61
N GLU A 477 2.93 -8.47 -28.84
CA GLU A 477 2.70 -9.71 -29.59
C GLU A 477 3.78 -9.88 -30.67
N LEU A 478 3.96 -11.08 -31.17
CA LEU A 478 4.90 -11.28 -32.27
C LEU A 478 4.26 -10.79 -33.60
N ASP A 479 4.96 -9.98 -34.38
CA ASP A 479 4.51 -9.56 -35.71
C ASP A 479 4.07 -10.74 -36.61
N ALA A 480 4.65 -11.91 -36.39
CA ALA A 480 4.30 -13.13 -37.11
C ALA A 480 2.90 -13.67 -36.79
N CYS A 481 2.32 -13.25 -35.68
CA CYS A 481 1.00 -13.64 -35.20
C CYS A 481 -0.06 -12.56 -35.46
N ASN A 482 0.37 -11.40 -35.91
CA ASN A 482 -0.54 -10.32 -36.26
C ASN A 482 -1.26 -10.70 -37.56
N ASP A 483 -2.49 -11.21 -37.46
CA ASP A 483 -3.32 -11.58 -38.60
C ASP A 483 -3.70 -10.37 -39.47
N CYS A 484 -3.37 -9.17 -39.03
CA CYS A 484 -3.69 -7.91 -39.69
C CYS A 484 -2.51 -6.91 -39.69
N PRO A 485 -1.40 -7.22 -40.41
CA PRO A 485 -0.20 -6.38 -40.40
C PRO A 485 -0.42 -4.93 -40.88
N ALA A 486 -1.55 -4.64 -41.43
CA ALA A 486 -1.94 -3.31 -41.92
C ALA A 486 -2.79 -2.50 -40.94
N ASP A 487 -3.20 -3.08 -39.81
CA ASP A 487 -3.77 -2.37 -38.65
C ASP A 487 -2.60 -1.87 -37.78
N ILE A 488 -2.04 -0.76 -38.20
CA ILE A 488 -0.76 -0.24 -37.66
C ILE A 488 -0.94 0.39 -36.27
N ASP A 489 -2.16 0.84 -35.96
CA ASP A 489 -2.48 1.48 -34.69
C ASP A 489 -3.18 0.55 -33.68
N GLY A 490 -3.40 -0.73 -34.06
CA GLY A 490 -3.98 -1.75 -33.17
C GLY A 490 -5.46 -1.50 -32.84
N SER A 491 -6.18 -0.74 -33.68
CA SER A 491 -7.59 -0.40 -33.44
C SER A 491 -8.56 -1.56 -33.71
N GLY A 492 -8.12 -2.60 -34.40
CA GLY A 492 -8.90 -3.72 -34.91
C GLY A 492 -9.53 -3.48 -36.28
N ASP A 493 -9.23 -2.36 -36.90
CA ASP A 493 -9.72 -1.96 -38.23
C ASP A 493 -8.59 -1.33 -39.06
N VAL A 494 -8.32 -1.82 -40.24
CA VAL A 494 -7.44 -1.11 -41.21
C VAL A 494 -8.20 0.05 -41.82
N ASP A 495 -7.84 1.28 -41.42
CA ASP A 495 -8.59 2.47 -41.77
C ASP A 495 -7.71 3.68 -42.15
N THR A 496 -8.25 4.90 -42.00
CA THR A 496 -7.55 6.12 -42.37
C THR A 496 -6.41 6.51 -41.47
N ASP A 497 -6.38 6.03 -40.24
CA ASP A 497 -5.34 6.37 -39.28
C ASP A 497 -4.08 5.54 -39.55
N ASP A 498 -4.22 4.27 -40.00
CA ASP A 498 -3.14 3.45 -40.54
C ASP A 498 -2.56 4.02 -41.81
N LEU A 499 -3.43 4.45 -42.72
CA LEU A 499 -2.99 5.13 -43.93
C LEU A 499 -2.18 6.39 -43.63
N LEU A 500 -2.58 7.18 -42.65
CA LEU A 500 -1.84 8.36 -42.23
C LEU A 500 -0.47 8.02 -41.68
N THR A 501 -0.34 6.88 -40.98
CA THR A 501 0.94 6.38 -40.46
C THR A 501 1.89 5.99 -41.60
N ILE A 502 1.45 5.22 -42.61
CA ILE A 502 2.23 4.97 -43.83
C ILE A 502 2.70 6.27 -44.50
N LEU A 503 1.78 7.21 -44.72
CA LEU A 503 2.10 8.47 -45.35
C LEU A 503 3.08 9.34 -44.56
N ALA A 504 3.03 9.28 -43.24
CA ALA A 504 3.94 10.01 -42.36
C ALA A 504 5.35 9.41 -42.35
N GLN A 505 5.47 8.09 -42.55
CA GLN A 505 6.75 7.34 -42.51
C GLN A 505 7.34 7.08 -43.90
N TRP A 506 6.76 7.63 -44.95
CA TRP A 506 7.13 7.37 -46.35
C TRP A 506 8.62 7.60 -46.64
N GLY A 507 9.32 6.55 -47.09
CA GLY A 507 10.72 6.59 -47.47
C GLY A 507 11.57 5.50 -46.78
N PRO A 508 12.91 5.62 -46.86
CA PRO A 508 13.78 4.62 -46.23
C PRO A 508 13.62 4.53 -44.72
N CYS A 509 13.46 3.32 -44.23
CA CYS A 509 13.22 2.99 -42.85
C CYS A 509 14.49 2.34 -42.24
N ALA A 510 15.27 3.09 -41.49
CA ALA A 510 16.49 2.57 -40.85
C ALA A 510 16.20 2.17 -39.40
N GLY A 511 15.73 0.94 -39.16
CA GLY A 511 15.56 0.38 -37.82
C GLY A 511 14.12 0.08 -37.42
N GLY A 512 13.23 -0.26 -38.35
CA GLY A 512 11.81 -0.57 -38.15
C GLY A 512 10.94 0.68 -38.19
N CYS A 513 9.91 0.65 -39.01
CA CYS A 513 8.85 1.65 -39.05
C CYS A 513 7.53 0.88 -39.15
N ALA A 514 6.57 1.19 -38.33
CA ALA A 514 5.25 0.55 -38.34
C ALA A 514 4.56 0.59 -39.72
N GLY A 515 4.88 1.57 -40.57
CA GLY A 515 4.40 1.66 -41.94
C GLY A 515 5.13 0.78 -42.98
N ASP A 516 6.20 0.06 -42.61
CA ASP A 516 6.94 -0.90 -43.48
C ASP A 516 6.33 -2.30 -43.27
N ILE A 517 5.15 -2.49 -43.83
CA ILE A 517 4.31 -3.69 -43.65
C ILE A 517 4.94 -4.93 -44.30
N ASP A 518 5.70 -4.76 -45.39
CA ASP A 518 6.35 -5.87 -46.09
C ASP A 518 7.77 -6.16 -45.60
N GLY A 519 8.31 -5.40 -44.62
CA GLY A 519 9.59 -5.61 -43.95
C GLY A 519 10.82 -5.36 -44.84
N ASN A 520 10.70 -4.62 -45.91
CA ASN A 520 11.78 -4.38 -46.85
C ASN A 520 12.68 -3.19 -46.49
N PHE A 521 12.49 -2.55 -45.36
CA PHE A 521 13.17 -1.36 -44.84
C PHE A 521 12.88 -0.06 -45.65
N THR A 522 11.74 0.00 -46.33
CA THR A 522 11.32 1.19 -47.08
C THR A 522 9.80 1.29 -47.08
N VAL A 523 9.24 2.29 -46.44
CA VAL A 523 7.80 2.56 -46.56
C VAL A 523 7.52 3.15 -47.93
N ASP A 524 6.86 2.37 -48.82
CA ASP A 524 6.61 2.78 -50.20
C ASP A 524 5.23 2.34 -50.75
N ILE A 525 5.13 2.19 -52.05
CA ILE A 525 3.85 1.88 -52.71
C ILE A 525 3.40 0.45 -52.44
N ASP A 526 4.33 -0.46 -52.14
CA ASP A 526 4.01 -1.87 -51.89
C ASP A 526 3.35 -2.03 -50.52
N ASP A 527 3.77 -1.28 -49.49
CA ASP A 527 3.10 -1.19 -48.16
C ASP A 527 1.70 -0.56 -48.28
N LEU A 528 1.60 0.52 -49.04
CA LEU A 528 0.30 1.15 -49.27
C LEU A 528 -0.67 0.19 -49.98
N LEU A 529 -0.17 -0.67 -50.87
CA LEU A 529 -1.01 -1.64 -51.56
C LEU A 529 -1.44 -2.78 -50.62
N LEU A 530 -0.60 -3.18 -49.68
CA LEU A 530 -0.94 -4.15 -48.61
C LEU A 530 -2.04 -3.56 -47.72
N LEU A 531 -1.86 -2.35 -47.22
CA LEU A 531 -2.87 -1.66 -46.42
C LEU A 531 -4.22 -1.52 -47.13
N VAL A 532 -4.21 -1.05 -48.38
CA VAL A 532 -5.46 -0.90 -49.17
C VAL A 532 -6.08 -2.27 -49.47
N GLY A 533 -5.27 -3.32 -49.62
CA GLY A 533 -5.73 -4.69 -49.87
C GLY A 533 -6.45 -5.34 -48.71
N THR A 534 -6.15 -4.89 -47.48
CA THR A 534 -6.71 -5.40 -46.22
C THR A 534 -7.68 -4.41 -45.55
N TRP A 535 -8.10 -3.34 -46.26
CA TRP A 535 -8.95 -2.29 -45.71
C TRP A 535 -10.27 -2.82 -45.12
N GLY A 536 -10.53 -2.52 -43.86
CA GLY A 536 -11.72 -2.92 -43.09
C GLY A 536 -11.40 -3.59 -41.78
N LEU A 537 -12.37 -4.33 -41.26
CA LEU A 537 -12.19 -5.12 -40.00
C LEU A 537 -11.09 -6.16 -40.18
N CYS A 538 -10.17 -6.25 -39.23
CA CYS A 538 -9.27 -7.35 -39.07
C CYS A 538 -10.07 -8.60 -38.61
N GLU A 539 -10.13 -9.70 -39.40
CA GLU A 539 -10.86 -10.95 -39.06
C GLU A 539 -9.93 -11.96 -38.43
#